data_e7d264d5b8943dcda08ae7b9c8aa3896
#
_entry.id   e7d264d5b8943dcda08ae7b9c8aa3896
#
_cell.length_a   1.000
_cell.length_b   1.000
_cell.length_c   1.000
_cell.angle_alpha   90.00
_cell.angle_beta   90.00
_cell.angle_gamma   90.00
#
_symmetry.space_group_name_H-M   'P 1'
#
loop_
_entity.id
_entity.type
_entity.pdbx_description
1 polymer ?
#
loop_
_entity_poly.entity_id
_entity_poly.type
_entity_poly.pdbx_seq_one_letter_code
_entity_poly.pdbx_strand_id
1 'polypeptide(L)'
;MTGRPLTEFDFDAVDFVTSDHHFGHARISELAGRPFGSVDEMNAAMIDRWNAIVGPDDVVLHLGDLALGPIEESVGLTSQLNGRRLLVPGNHDRVSPATQSNRAIERFLPMYEAAGWTVLPEIVEGQRGGARLIASHYPFEGDTTGVERHSSHRPADTGVPLLHGHTHDRAFGAHGSHEFHVGVDASGFAPIRFDVIDAWLASLSSSAPDED
;
A
#
# COMPACT_ATOMS: atom_id res chain seq x y z
N MET A 1 3.97 -28.42 14.38
CA MET A 1 3.41 -27.95 13.08
C MET A 1 4.51 -27.20 12.37
N THR A 2 5.13 -27.81 11.37
CA THR A 2 6.21 -27.19 10.58
C THR A 2 5.57 -26.17 9.66
N GLY A 3 5.70 -24.89 9.99
CA GLY A 3 5.26 -23.78 9.14
C GLY A 3 5.94 -23.91 7.77
N ARG A 4 5.15 -23.88 6.71
CA ARG A 4 5.64 -23.71 5.33
C ARG A 4 6.47 -22.43 5.34
N PRO A 5 7.73 -22.44 4.84
CA PRO A 5 8.51 -21.22 4.76
C PRO A 5 7.69 -20.22 3.96
N LEU A 6 7.48 -19.02 4.52
CA LEU A 6 6.88 -17.90 3.79
C LEU A 6 7.77 -17.71 2.55
N THR A 7 7.18 -17.79 1.38
CA THR A 7 7.92 -17.51 0.14
C THR A 7 8.35 -16.04 0.25
N GLU A 8 9.66 -15.82 0.31
CA GLU A 8 10.23 -14.48 0.39
C GLU A 8 9.75 -13.67 -0.80
N PHE A 9 9.24 -12.44 -0.54
CA PHE A 9 8.73 -11.57 -1.58
C PHE A 9 9.89 -10.90 -2.31
N ASP A 10 9.84 -10.93 -3.64
CA ASP A 10 10.88 -10.32 -4.48
C ASP A 10 10.54 -8.84 -4.73
N PHE A 11 11.09 -7.95 -3.91
CA PHE A 11 10.95 -6.51 -4.11
C PHE A 11 11.79 -5.99 -5.29
N ASP A 12 12.80 -6.74 -5.78
CA ASP A 12 13.57 -6.34 -6.96
C ASP A 12 12.73 -6.33 -8.24
N ALA A 13 11.63 -7.10 -8.24
CA ALA A 13 10.66 -7.13 -9.32
C ALA A 13 9.61 -6.00 -9.28
N VAL A 14 9.67 -5.08 -8.29
CA VAL A 14 8.68 -4.00 -8.12
C VAL A 14 9.25 -2.68 -8.62
N ASP A 15 8.49 -2.00 -9.50
CA ASP A 15 8.87 -0.70 -10.09
C ASP A 15 8.28 0.49 -9.34
N PHE A 16 7.07 0.31 -8.78
CA PHE A 16 6.33 1.37 -8.07
C PHE A 16 5.66 0.83 -6.81
N VAL A 17 5.50 1.72 -5.82
CA VAL A 17 4.73 1.44 -4.59
C VAL A 17 3.76 2.58 -4.29
N THR A 18 2.61 2.27 -3.68
CA THR A 18 1.57 3.25 -3.33
C THR A 18 0.57 2.67 -2.33
N SER A 19 -0.33 3.50 -1.77
CA SER A 19 -1.46 3.07 -0.94
C SER A 19 -2.57 4.12 -0.88
N ASP A 20 -3.68 3.77 -0.25
CA ASP A 20 -4.75 4.69 0.21
C ASP A 20 -5.44 5.48 -0.91
N HIS A 21 -5.64 4.89 -2.08
CA HIS A 21 -6.37 5.56 -3.17
C HIS A 21 -7.83 5.85 -2.80
N HIS A 22 -8.50 4.89 -2.14
CA HIS A 22 -9.91 5.01 -1.76
C HIS A 22 -10.83 5.34 -2.95
N PHE A 23 -10.65 4.67 -4.09
CA PHE A 23 -11.53 4.85 -5.24
C PHE A 23 -13.01 4.71 -4.84
N GLY A 24 -13.84 5.64 -5.27
CA GLY A 24 -15.27 5.65 -4.98
C GLY A 24 -15.65 6.14 -3.57
N HIS A 25 -14.71 6.53 -2.73
CA HIS A 25 -14.99 7.02 -1.37
C HIS A 25 -15.42 8.49 -1.36
N ALA A 26 -16.73 8.75 -1.34
CA ALA A 26 -17.29 10.09 -1.49
C ALA A 26 -16.81 11.13 -0.43
N ARG A 27 -16.41 10.67 0.77
CA ARG A 27 -16.01 11.55 1.86
C ARG A 27 -14.51 11.69 2.06
N ILE A 28 -13.68 10.96 1.32
CA ILE A 28 -12.24 10.97 1.58
C ILE A 28 -11.62 12.34 1.30
N SER A 29 -12.14 13.08 0.32
CA SER A 29 -11.66 14.44 0.04
C SER A 29 -11.86 15.38 1.23
N GLU A 30 -12.98 15.25 1.96
CA GLU A 30 -13.22 16.00 3.20
C GLU A 30 -12.33 15.49 4.33
N LEU A 31 -12.28 14.17 4.55
CA LEU A 31 -11.60 13.54 5.69
C LEU A 31 -10.07 13.72 5.63
N ALA A 32 -9.47 13.52 4.44
CA ALA A 32 -8.03 13.69 4.21
C ALA A 32 -7.66 15.07 3.62
N GLY A 33 -8.66 15.94 3.40
CA GLY A 33 -8.47 17.28 2.84
C GLY A 33 -7.92 17.27 1.41
N ARG A 34 -8.33 16.30 0.57
CA ARG A 34 -7.92 16.18 -0.82
C ARG A 34 -8.53 17.30 -1.67
N PRO A 35 -7.80 17.85 -2.66
CA PRO A 35 -8.22 19.03 -3.42
C PRO A 35 -9.16 18.69 -4.60
N PHE A 36 -10.14 17.80 -4.39
CA PHE A 36 -11.06 17.39 -5.42
C PHE A 36 -12.50 17.80 -5.07
N GLY A 37 -13.22 18.35 -6.02
CA GLY A 37 -14.60 18.82 -5.87
C GLY A 37 -15.64 17.69 -5.87
N SER A 38 -15.28 16.52 -6.39
CA SER A 38 -16.14 15.34 -6.42
C SER A 38 -15.34 14.04 -6.38
N VAL A 39 -16.03 12.93 -6.06
CA VAL A 39 -15.43 11.60 -6.10
C VAL A 39 -15.05 11.19 -7.53
N ASP A 40 -15.83 11.59 -8.52
CA ASP A 40 -15.56 11.29 -9.93
C ASP A 40 -14.33 12.04 -10.42
N GLU A 41 -14.18 13.31 -10.06
CA GLU A 41 -12.96 14.09 -10.34
C GLU A 41 -11.74 13.47 -9.69
N MET A 42 -11.85 13.06 -8.43
CA MET A 42 -10.77 12.38 -7.71
C MET A 42 -10.36 11.08 -8.40
N ASN A 43 -11.34 10.21 -8.71
CA ASN A 43 -11.09 8.93 -9.36
C ASN A 43 -10.41 9.13 -10.72
N ALA A 44 -10.91 10.04 -11.55
CA ALA A 44 -10.33 10.33 -12.86
C ALA A 44 -8.89 10.87 -12.73
N ALA A 45 -8.67 11.84 -11.85
CA ALA A 45 -7.35 12.42 -11.63
C ALA A 45 -6.32 11.39 -11.14
N MET A 46 -6.72 10.45 -10.27
CA MET A 46 -5.82 9.38 -9.79
C MET A 46 -5.50 8.37 -10.88
N ILE A 47 -6.47 7.98 -11.70
CA ILE A 47 -6.25 7.10 -12.86
C ILE A 47 -5.29 7.77 -13.85
N ASP A 48 -5.52 9.04 -14.18
CA ASP A 48 -4.67 9.79 -15.12
C ASP A 48 -3.23 9.90 -14.60
N ARG A 49 -3.04 10.25 -13.31
CA ARG A 49 -1.71 10.38 -12.70
C ARG A 49 -0.96 9.05 -12.61
N TRP A 50 -1.68 7.98 -12.26
CA TRP A 50 -1.12 6.63 -12.29
C TRP A 50 -0.64 6.27 -13.69
N ASN A 51 -1.52 6.37 -14.69
CA ASN A 51 -1.24 5.96 -16.07
C ASN A 51 -0.23 6.88 -16.78
N ALA A 52 -0.01 8.08 -16.26
CA ALA A 52 1.02 8.98 -16.78
C ALA A 52 2.45 8.50 -16.50
N ILE A 53 2.65 7.67 -15.48
CA ILE A 53 3.99 7.24 -15.05
C ILE A 53 4.18 5.71 -15.05
N VAL A 54 3.10 4.94 -14.94
CA VAL A 54 3.12 3.47 -14.92
C VAL A 54 2.84 2.96 -16.33
N GLY A 55 3.79 2.22 -16.90
CA GLY A 55 3.63 1.54 -18.18
C GLY A 55 2.93 0.17 -18.05
N PRO A 56 2.62 -0.49 -19.18
CA PRO A 56 1.87 -1.75 -19.18
C PRO A 56 2.64 -2.93 -18.55
N ASP A 57 3.97 -2.90 -18.59
CA ASP A 57 4.83 -3.98 -18.11
C ASP A 57 5.36 -3.76 -16.69
N ASP A 58 5.18 -2.54 -16.14
CA ASP A 58 5.64 -2.19 -14.81
C ASP A 58 4.87 -2.96 -13.71
N VAL A 59 5.54 -3.25 -12.61
CA VAL A 59 4.96 -3.90 -11.44
C VAL A 59 4.69 -2.88 -10.34
N VAL A 60 3.45 -2.79 -9.91
CA VAL A 60 3.02 -1.87 -8.85
C VAL A 60 2.57 -2.64 -7.62
N LEU A 61 3.20 -2.37 -6.47
CA LEU A 61 2.79 -2.85 -5.17
C LEU A 61 1.90 -1.81 -4.48
N HIS A 62 0.62 -2.14 -4.29
CA HIS A 62 -0.34 -1.30 -3.57
C HIS A 62 -0.52 -1.80 -2.14
N LEU A 63 -0.30 -0.96 -1.16
CA LEU A 63 -0.37 -1.30 0.26
C LEU A 63 -1.74 -1.01 0.88
N GLY A 64 -2.81 -1.33 0.16
CA GLY A 64 -4.16 -1.40 0.71
C GLY A 64 -4.95 -0.08 0.69
N ASP A 65 -6.20 -0.21 1.14
CA ASP A 65 -7.22 0.83 1.06
C ASP A 65 -7.41 1.32 -0.38
N LEU A 66 -7.58 0.32 -1.27
CA LEU A 66 -7.71 0.54 -2.70
C LEU A 66 -9.03 1.25 -3.05
N ALA A 67 -10.14 0.76 -2.53
CA ALA A 67 -11.47 1.22 -2.90
C ALA A 67 -12.49 1.13 -1.77
N LEU A 68 -13.46 2.06 -1.76
CA LEU A 68 -14.58 2.10 -0.82
C LEU A 68 -15.84 2.64 -1.55
N GLY A 69 -17.00 2.62 -0.88
CA GLY A 69 -18.27 3.06 -1.46
C GLY A 69 -19.00 1.95 -2.22
N PRO A 70 -19.56 2.18 -3.41
CA PRO A 70 -20.17 1.13 -4.25
C PRO A 70 -19.06 0.19 -4.76
N ILE A 71 -18.78 -0.86 -4.00
CA ILE A 71 -17.51 -1.60 -4.09
C ILE A 71 -17.29 -2.24 -5.47
N GLU A 72 -18.34 -2.77 -6.11
CA GLU A 72 -18.22 -3.37 -7.45
C GLU A 72 -17.81 -2.33 -8.51
N GLU A 73 -18.40 -1.12 -8.43
CA GLU A 73 -18.05 -0.01 -9.31
C GLU A 73 -16.67 0.52 -9.01
N SER A 74 -16.36 0.74 -7.72
CA SER A 74 -15.10 1.34 -7.27
C SER A 74 -13.89 0.46 -7.55
N VAL A 75 -13.98 -0.86 -7.32
CA VAL A 75 -12.94 -1.82 -7.70
C VAL A 75 -12.89 -1.97 -9.23
N GLY A 76 -14.05 -1.97 -9.91
CA GLY A 76 -14.12 -2.02 -11.37
C GLY A 76 -13.38 -0.88 -12.06
N LEU A 77 -13.39 0.35 -11.49
CA LEU A 77 -12.62 1.49 -12.00
C LEU A 77 -11.11 1.19 -12.10
N THR A 78 -10.60 0.41 -11.18
CA THR A 78 -9.15 0.10 -11.10
C THR A 78 -8.66 -0.78 -12.25
N SER A 79 -9.56 -1.39 -13.03
CA SER A 79 -9.19 -2.09 -14.27
C SER A 79 -8.57 -1.19 -15.33
N GLN A 80 -8.75 0.13 -15.20
CA GLN A 80 -8.16 1.15 -16.11
C GLN A 80 -6.70 1.49 -15.77
N LEU A 81 -6.19 1.02 -14.62
CA LEU A 81 -4.82 1.26 -14.19
C LEU A 81 -3.84 0.37 -14.95
N ASN A 82 -2.76 0.96 -15.45
CA ASN A 82 -1.68 0.25 -16.12
C ASN A 82 -0.87 -0.63 -15.16
N GLY A 83 -0.12 -1.57 -15.71
CA GLY A 83 0.86 -2.40 -15.03
C GLY A 83 0.30 -3.69 -14.41
N ARG A 84 1.23 -4.53 -13.94
CA ARG A 84 0.93 -5.69 -13.10
C ARG A 84 0.72 -5.20 -11.67
N ARG A 85 -0.47 -5.44 -11.12
CA ARG A 85 -0.89 -4.83 -9.87
C ARG A 85 -1.00 -5.87 -8.77
N LEU A 86 -0.21 -5.66 -7.71
CA LEU A 86 -0.15 -6.48 -6.51
C LEU A 86 -0.80 -5.70 -5.37
N LEU A 87 -1.67 -6.34 -4.58
CA LEU A 87 -2.40 -5.71 -3.48
C LEU A 87 -2.10 -6.41 -2.16
N VAL A 88 -1.44 -5.73 -1.25
CA VAL A 88 -1.46 -6.02 0.19
C VAL A 88 -2.71 -5.35 0.76
N PRO A 89 -3.71 -6.08 1.28
CA PRO A 89 -5.00 -5.49 1.63
C PRO A 89 -4.94 -4.60 2.88
N GLY A 90 -5.64 -3.46 2.82
CA GLY A 90 -5.87 -2.55 3.95
C GLY A 90 -7.23 -2.79 4.64
N ASN A 91 -7.53 -2.01 5.69
CA ASN A 91 -8.74 -2.24 6.50
C ASN A 91 -10.05 -1.95 5.75
N HIS A 92 -10.04 -1.15 4.70
CA HIS A 92 -11.23 -0.89 3.89
C HIS A 92 -11.43 -1.89 2.75
N ASP A 93 -10.43 -2.71 2.43
CA ASP A 93 -10.55 -3.70 1.37
C ASP A 93 -11.44 -4.89 1.77
N ARG A 94 -12.29 -5.35 0.85
CA ARG A 94 -13.19 -6.49 1.10
C ARG A 94 -12.46 -7.84 1.14
N VAL A 95 -11.17 -7.83 0.89
CA VAL A 95 -10.26 -8.98 0.97
C VAL A 95 -9.29 -8.90 2.15
N SER A 96 -9.52 -7.97 3.09
CA SER A 96 -8.66 -7.75 4.27
C SER A 96 -8.96 -8.74 5.40
N PRO A 97 -7.99 -9.53 5.87
CA PRO A 97 -8.14 -10.38 7.05
C PRO A 97 -8.42 -9.58 8.34
N ALA A 98 -7.98 -8.33 8.41
CA ALA A 98 -8.18 -7.47 9.58
C ALA A 98 -9.66 -7.11 9.84
N THR A 99 -10.49 -7.10 8.80
CA THR A 99 -11.89 -6.61 8.90
C THR A 99 -12.93 -7.57 8.32
N GLN A 100 -12.50 -8.59 7.57
CA GLN A 100 -13.40 -9.51 6.86
C GLN A 100 -13.25 -10.94 7.37
N SER A 101 -14.34 -11.70 7.38
CA SER A 101 -14.27 -13.14 7.59
C SER A 101 -13.71 -13.86 6.34
N ASN A 102 -13.12 -15.05 6.50
CA ASN A 102 -12.63 -15.86 5.38
C ASN A 102 -13.70 -16.07 4.29
N ARG A 103 -14.96 -16.30 4.69
CA ARG A 103 -16.08 -16.44 3.76
C ARG A 103 -16.34 -15.16 2.95
N ALA A 104 -16.17 -13.99 3.56
CA ALA A 104 -16.32 -12.71 2.86
C ALA A 104 -15.15 -12.50 1.89
N ILE A 105 -13.92 -12.82 2.31
CA ILE A 105 -12.73 -12.75 1.46
C ILE A 105 -12.91 -13.65 0.23
N GLU A 106 -13.26 -14.93 0.41
CA GLU A 106 -13.52 -15.87 -0.69
C GLU A 106 -14.60 -15.37 -1.66
N ARG A 107 -15.62 -14.67 -1.16
CA ARG A 107 -16.69 -14.09 -1.98
C ARG A 107 -16.19 -12.91 -2.83
N PHE A 108 -15.35 -12.05 -2.27
CA PHE A 108 -14.96 -10.81 -2.93
C PHE A 108 -13.65 -10.91 -3.73
N LEU A 109 -12.79 -11.89 -3.43
CA LEU A 109 -11.53 -12.10 -4.12
C LEU A 109 -11.66 -12.14 -5.66
N PRO A 110 -12.63 -12.88 -6.25
CA PRO A 110 -12.79 -12.90 -7.71
C PRO A 110 -13.05 -11.54 -8.34
N MET A 111 -13.64 -10.60 -7.60
CA MET A 111 -13.88 -9.24 -8.08
C MET A 111 -12.56 -8.44 -8.22
N TYR A 112 -11.65 -8.57 -7.25
CA TYR A 112 -10.32 -7.95 -7.32
C TYR A 112 -9.49 -8.58 -8.44
N GLU A 113 -9.52 -9.91 -8.55
CA GLU A 113 -8.82 -10.64 -9.63
C GLU A 113 -9.34 -10.24 -11.02
N ALA A 114 -10.66 -10.13 -11.19
CA ALA A 114 -11.28 -9.68 -12.44
C ALA A 114 -10.91 -8.23 -12.80
N ALA A 115 -10.66 -7.38 -11.80
CA ALA A 115 -10.15 -6.02 -12.00
C ALA A 115 -8.62 -6.00 -12.25
N GLY A 116 -7.94 -7.16 -12.27
CA GLY A 116 -6.52 -7.33 -12.60
C GLY A 116 -5.57 -7.22 -11.41
N TRP A 117 -6.05 -7.43 -10.17
CA TRP A 117 -5.22 -7.45 -8.98
C TRP A 117 -4.80 -8.87 -8.59
N THR A 118 -3.55 -9.04 -8.20
CA THR A 118 -3.09 -10.20 -7.44
C THR A 118 -3.09 -9.83 -5.97
N VAL A 119 -3.98 -10.43 -5.18
CA VAL A 119 -4.06 -10.16 -3.74
C VAL A 119 -3.00 -10.98 -3.00
N LEU A 120 -2.19 -10.29 -2.22
CA LEU A 120 -1.11 -10.81 -1.40
C LEU A 120 -1.56 -10.99 0.06
N PRO A 121 -0.76 -11.64 0.94
CA PRO A 121 -0.94 -11.58 2.38
C PRO A 121 -0.93 -10.12 2.90
N GLU A 122 -1.48 -9.88 4.11
CA GLU A 122 -1.53 -8.55 4.74
C GLU A 122 -0.15 -8.00 5.16
N ILE A 123 0.84 -8.87 5.23
CA ILE A 123 2.25 -8.55 5.44
C ILE A 123 3.07 -9.36 4.45
N VAL A 124 3.95 -8.71 3.73
CA VAL A 124 4.94 -9.34 2.87
C VAL A 124 6.34 -8.96 3.33
N GLU A 125 7.21 -9.95 3.41
CA GLU A 125 8.63 -9.77 3.75
C GLU A 125 9.50 -10.30 2.62
N GLY A 126 10.62 -9.64 2.35
CA GLY A 126 11.54 -10.06 1.32
C GLY A 126 12.79 -9.20 1.25
N GLN A 127 13.37 -9.13 0.07
CA GLN A 127 14.62 -8.39 -0.15
C GLN A 127 14.49 -7.43 -1.33
N ARG A 128 15.21 -6.31 -1.19
CA ARG A 128 15.46 -5.33 -2.25
C ARG A 128 16.96 -5.02 -2.28
N GLY A 129 17.64 -5.34 -3.37
CA GLY A 129 19.09 -5.14 -3.50
C GLY A 129 19.91 -5.82 -2.38
N GLY A 130 19.42 -6.94 -1.84
CA GLY A 130 20.00 -7.65 -0.69
C GLY A 130 19.64 -7.09 0.69
N ALA A 131 18.98 -5.94 0.79
CA ALA A 131 18.45 -5.40 2.05
C ALA A 131 17.08 -6.03 2.36
N ARG A 132 16.86 -6.42 3.62
CA ARG A 132 15.53 -6.89 4.06
C ARG A 132 14.54 -5.73 4.06
N LEU A 133 13.29 -6.03 3.69
CA LEU A 133 12.21 -5.06 3.60
C LEU A 133 10.87 -5.73 3.96
N ILE A 134 10.02 -5.02 4.68
CA ILE A 134 8.64 -5.41 4.98
C ILE A 134 7.70 -4.43 4.27
N ALA A 135 6.57 -4.90 3.78
CA ALA A 135 5.48 -4.05 3.34
C ALA A 135 4.15 -4.51 3.95
N SER A 136 3.40 -3.58 4.49
CA SER A 136 2.09 -3.75 5.12
C SER A 136 1.25 -2.51 4.88
N HIS A 137 -0.07 -2.64 4.98
CA HIS A 137 -0.92 -1.46 5.03
C HIS A 137 -0.66 -0.62 6.30
N TYR A 138 -0.43 -1.29 7.43
CA TYR A 138 -0.27 -0.63 8.73
C TYR A 138 1.18 -0.28 9.03
N PRO A 139 1.45 0.90 9.68
CA PRO A 139 2.71 1.17 10.35
C PRO A 139 2.91 0.25 11.56
N PHE A 140 4.11 0.26 12.16
CA PHE A 140 4.33 -0.42 13.44
C PHE A 140 3.42 0.13 14.53
N GLU A 141 3.32 1.45 14.62
CA GLU A 141 2.46 2.18 15.57
C GLU A 141 1.80 3.39 14.89
N GLY A 142 0.73 3.90 15.48
CA GLY A 142 0.03 5.08 14.97
C GLY A 142 -1.22 4.75 14.14
N ASP A 143 -2.23 5.62 14.26
CA ASP A 143 -3.52 5.51 13.56
C ASP A 143 -4.07 6.91 13.27
N THR A 144 -4.98 7.03 12.32
CA THR A 144 -5.62 8.29 11.90
C THR A 144 -6.44 8.96 13.02
N THR A 145 -6.83 8.24 14.05
CA THR A 145 -7.76 8.71 15.11
C THR A 145 -7.12 8.83 16.50
N GLY A 146 -5.83 8.57 16.66
CA GLY A 146 -5.16 8.55 17.96
C GLY A 146 -5.57 7.36 18.86
N VAL A 147 -6.40 6.44 18.35
CA VAL A 147 -6.75 5.17 18.99
C VAL A 147 -6.20 4.05 18.13
N GLU A 148 -5.30 3.26 18.71
CA GLU A 148 -4.70 2.11 18.03
C GLU A 148 -5.75 1.07 17.67
N ARG A 149 -5.93 0.86 16.37
CA ARG A 149 -6.82 -0.17 15.81
C ARG A 149 -5.98 -1.21 15.07
N HIS A 150 -6.55 -2.40 14.91
CA HIS A 150 -5.93 -3.48 14.12
C HIS A 150 -4.53 -3.90 14.58
N SER A 151 -4.18 -3.71 15.86
CA SER A 151 -2.85 -3.98 16.42
C SER A 151 -2.37 -5.43 16.21
N SER A 152 -3.29 -6.41 16.14
CA SER A 152 -2.98 -7.82 15.87
C SER A 152 -2.65 -8.11 14.39
N HIS A 153 -2.84 -7.14 13.49
CA HIS A 153 -2.60 -7.22 12.05
C HIS A 153 -1.41 -6.36 11.60
N ARG A 154 -0.74 -5.71 12.56
CA ARG A 154 0.47 -4.93 12.28
C ARG A 154 1.71 -5.81 12.26
N PRO A 155 2.71 -5.50 11.43
CA PRO A 155 4.00 -6.16 11.54
C PRO A 155 4.63 -5.85 12.90
N ALA A 156 5.40 -6.80 13.44
CA ALA A 156 6.21 -6.53 14.63
C ALA A 156 7.44 -5.71 14.23
N ASP A 157 7.75 -4.68 15.02
CA ASP A 157 9.01 -3.94 14.84
C ASP A 157 10.19 -4.83 15.25
N THR A 158 10.96 -5.25 14.25
CA THR A 158 12.18 -6.05 14.40
C THR A 158 13.43 -5.32 13.92
N GLY A 159 13.32 -4.00 13.68
CA GLY A 159 14.38 -3.18 13.09
C GLY A 159 14.54 -3.36 11.58
N VAL A 160 13.68 -4.15 10.93
CA VAL A 160 13.64 -4.28 9.47
C VAL A 160 12.84 -3.10 8.90
N PRO A 161 13.34 -2.40 7.85
CA PRO A 161 12.60 -1.31 7.22
C PRO A 161 11.21 -1.72 6.75
N LEU A 162 10.22 -0.81 6.94
CA LEU A 162 8.81 -1.02 6.63
C LEU A 162 8.29 0.03 5.65
N LEU A 163 7.61 -0.43 4.58
CA LEU A 163 6.75 0.40 3.74
C LEU A 163 5.31 0.28 4.23
N HIS A 164 4.62 1.42 4.42
CA HIS A 164 3.24 1.43 4.92
C HIS A 164 2.39 2.56 4.35
N GLY A 165 1.06 2.44 4.52
CA GLY A 165 0.04 3.44 4.26
C GLY A 165 -0.71 3.84 5.52
N HIS A 166 -2.04 3.80 5.47
CA HIS A 166 -3.00 3.90 6.56
C HIS A 166 -3.16 5.27 7.22
N THR A 167 -2.09 6.00 7.49
CA THR A 167 -2.13 7.21 8.34
C THR A 167 -2.65 8.45 7.62
N HIS A 168 -2.76 8.42 6.29
CA HIS A 168 -3.13 9.58 5.45
C HIS A 168 -2.26 10.83 5.71
N ASP A 169 -1.02 10.59 6.15
CA ASP A 169 -0.08 11.66 6.40
C ASP A 169 0.26 12.39 5.11
N ARG A 170 0.45 13.71 5.19
CA ARG A 170 0.86 14.52 4.05
C ARG A 170 2.36 14.72 3.98
N ALA A 171 3.08 14.35 5.04
CA ALA A 171 4.53 14.33 5.02
C ALA A 171 5.01 13.17 4.16
N PHE A 172 5.72 13.50 3.09
CA PHE A 172 6.28 12.51 2.17
C PHE A 172 7.53 11.89 2.78
N GLY A 173 7.60 10.56 2.74
CA GLY A 173 8.82 9.82 2.97
C GLY A 173 8.95 9.18 4.35
N ALA A 174 10.17 9.25 4.92
CA ALA A 174 10.51 8.53 6.14
C ALA A 174 9.66 8.95 7.34
N HIS A 175 9.12 7.94 8.02
CA HIS A 175 8.44 8.03 9.31
C HIS A 175 9.25 7.28 10.35
N GLY A 176 9.44 7.87 11.52
CA GLY A 176 10.26 7.23 12.55
C GLY A 176 11.69 6.96 12.10
N SER A 177 12.29 5.87 12.57
CA SER A 177 13.68 5.51 12.29
C SER A 177 13.85 4.62 11.04
N HIS A 178 12.85 3.79 10.71
CA HIS A 178 12.93 2.82 9.62
C HIS A 178 11.56 2.47 9.03
N GLU A 179 10.66 3.45 8.96
CA GLU A 179 9.37 3.36 8.27
C GLU A 179 9.32 4.37 7.12
N PHE A 180 8.64 4.04 6.04
CA PHE A 180 8.40 4.91 4.91
C PHE A 180 6.92 4.89 4.52
N HIS A 181 6.27 6.04 4.64
CA HIS A 181 4.87 6.22 4.26
C HIS A 181 4.72 6.39 2.74
N VAL A 182 3.88 5.54 2.12
CA VAL A 182 3.69 5.51 0.66
C VAL A 182 2.27 5.94 0.22
N GLY A 183 1.50 6.53 1.13
CA GLY A 183 0.13 6.99 0.87
C GLY A 183 0.06 8.08 -0.20
N VAL A 184 -0.94 8.01 -1.05
CA VAL A 184 -1.14 8.96 -2.17
C VAL A 184 -1.32 10.40 -1.73
N ASP A 185 -1.77 10.63 -0.49
CA ASP A 185 -1.95 11.99 0.06
C ASP A 185 -0.61 12.74 0.20
N ALA A 186 0.50 12.01 0.36
CA ALA A 186 1.86 12.54 0.44
C ALA A 186 2.57 12.59 -0.92
N SER A 187 2.18 11.74 -1.88
CA SER A 187 2.88 11.57 -3.17
C SER A 187 2.22 12.30 -4.35
N GLY A 188 1.33 13.26 -4.07
CA GLY A 188 0.63 13.99 -5.13
C GLY A 188 -0.36 13.15 -5.90
N PHE A 189 -0.93 12.13 -5.27
CA PHE A 189 -1.93 11.22 -5.81
C PHE A 189 -1.42 10.37 -7.00
N ALA A 190 -0.14 10.02 -7.00
CA ALA A 190 0.49 9.13 -7.97
C ALA A 190 1.35 8.08 -7.25
N PRO A 191 1.58 6.90 -7.85
CA PRO A 191 2.53 5.92 -7.32
C PRO A 191 3.95 6.49 -7.19
N ILE A 192 4.69 5.99 -6.22
CA ILE A 192 6.09 6.34 -5.97
C ILE A 192 6.98 5.35 -6.70
N ARG A 193 7.97 5.84 -7.46
CA ARG A 193 8.98 4.98 -8.07
C ARG A 193 9.82 4.31 -6.99
N PHE A 194 10.18 3.05 -7.22
CA PHE A 194 10.94 2.30 -6.21
C PHE A 194 12.37 2.81 -6.03
N ASP A 195 12.93 3.55 -6.98
CA ASP A 195 14.24 4.22 -6.83
C ASP A 195 14.27 5.25 -5.67
N VAL A 196 13.13 5.83 -5.32
CA VAL A 196 12.98 6.69 -4.13
C VAL A 196 13.15 5.85 -2.86
N ILE A 197 12.58 4.64 -2.83
CA ILE A 197 12.74 3.70 -1.72
C ILE A 197 14.18 3.20 -1.64
N ASP A 198 14.82 2.91 -2.79
CA ASP A 198 16.23 2.51 -2.83
C ASP A 198 17.14 3.57 -2.21
N ALA A 199 16.90 4.85 -2.51
CA ALA A 199 17.64 5.96 -1.92
C ALA A 199 17.43 6.06 -0.39
N TRP A 200 16.19 5.84 0.08
CA TRP A 200 15.89 5.80 1.51
C TRP A 200 16.59 4.62 2.21
N LEU A 201 16.50 3.41 1.68
CA LEU A 201 17.18 2.23 2.23
C LEU A 201 18.70 2.43 2.34
N ALA A 202 19.32 3.03 1.32
CA ALA A 202 20.74 3.36 1.35
C ALA A 202 21.08 4.36 2.47
N SER A 203 20.19 5.32 2.76
CA SER A 203 20.39 6.29 3.84
C SER A 203 20.36 5.64 5.23
N LEU A 204 19.53 4.60 5.42
CA LEU A 204 19.47 3.85 6.69
C LEU A 204 20.78 3.10 6.95
N SER A 205 21.33 2.47 5.90
CA SER A 205 22.58 1.71 6.01
C SER A 205 23.79 2.59 6.34
N SER A 206 23.79 3.86 5.90
CA SER A 206 24.86 4.82 6.17
C SER A 206 24.81 5.46 7.57
N SER A 207 23.66 5.31 8.25
CA SER A 207 23.42 5.89 9.59
C SER A 207 23.70 4.91 10.72
N ALA A 208 23.98 3.63 10.42
CA ALA A 208 24.43 2.67 11.41
C ALA A 208 25.83 3.08 11.91
N PRO A 209 26.07 3.24 13.24
CA PRO A 209 27.39 3.52 13.75
C PRO A 209 28.31 2.34 13.42
N ASP A 210 29.55 2.64 12.96
CA ASP A 210 30.59 1.64 12.82
C ASP A 210 30.76 0.93 14.20
N GLU A 211 30.36 -0.33 14.29
CA GLU A 211 30.71 -1.15 15.45
C GLU A 211 32.21 -1.44 15.40
N ASP A 212 32.98 -0.65 16.17
CA ASP A 212 34.39 -0.92 16.49
C ASP A 212 34.50 -1.99 17.58
#